data_c39b1ac8cfff559ba802b10695475ae9
#
_entry.id   c39b1ac8cfff559ba802b10695475ae9
#
_cell.length_a   1.000
_cell.length_b   1.000
_cell.length_c   1.000
_cell.angle_alpha   90.00
_cell.angle_beta   90.00
_cell.angle_gamma   90.00
#
_symmetry.space_group_name_H-M   'P 1'
#
loop_
_entity.id
_entity.type
_entity.pdbx_description
1 polymer ?
#
loop_
_entity_poly.entity_id
_entity_poly.type
_entity_poly.pdbx_seq_one_letter_code
_entity_poly.pdbx_strand_id
1 'polypeptide(L)'
;MRGAVAVVVAHRPGVDGPSDVLVPLLGVPVVLRAVGALLASGSVDRVVLLVDLEAEATVRQLVDGLPVSVHTDAHEAARCAQTSGPIVLHDAARPLASPALAVAVMDAVAAGHAVAVPVLLLSDTVKRVDVAGVVVGTPDRGGLRVLQTPQAFRAGVLGTDALAKVLASTEPLEQAWAVAGEPAVTVPGHPLAFAVRSAWERELAEVLGREHL
;
A
#
# COMPACT_ATOMS: atom_id res chain seq x y z
N MET A 1 6.14 21.93 -4.32
CA MET A 1 6.23 20.68 -5.12
C MET A 1 4.86 20.42 -5.75
N ARG A 2 4.80 19.90 -6.99
CA ARG A 2 3.51 19.39 -7.50
C ARG A 2 3.15 18.18 -6.66
N GLY A 3 1.91 18.09 -6.20
CA GLY A 3 1.48 17.02 -5.32
C GLY A 3 1.55 15.65 -5.97
N ALA A 4 1.61 14.62 -5.15
CA ALA A 4 1.68 13.25 -5.60
C ALA A 4 0.29 12.73 -5.99
N VAL A 5 0.27 11.73 -6.86
CA VAL A 5 -0.89 10.88 -7.09
C VAL A 5 -0.70 9.59 -6.29
N ALA A 6 -1.67 9.26 -5.44
CA ALA A 6 -1.69 7.95 -4.81
C ALA A 6 -2.47 6.94 -5.65
N VAL A 7 -1.96 5.72 -5.74
CA VAL A 7 -2.69 4.56 -6.25
C VAL A 7 -2.97 3.64 -5.07
N VAL A 8 -4.24 3.48 -4.75
CA VAL A 8 -4.70 2.58 -3.69
C VAL A 8 -5.22 1.30 -4.33
N VAL A 9 -4.65 0.18 -3.93
CA VAL A 9 -5.03 -1.13 -4.46
C VAL A 9 -5.94 -1.81 -3.44
N ALA A 10 -7.20 -1.92 -3.80
CA ALA A 10 -8.25 -2.55 -3.00
C ALA A 10 -8.72 -3.88 -3.60
N HIS A 11 -8.25 -4.22 -4.80
CA HIS A 11 -8.42 -5.50 -5.45
C HIS A 11 -7.07 -6.16 -5.69
N ARG A 12 -6.98 -7.47 -5.48
CA ARG A 12 -5.79 -8.25 -5.83
C ARG A 12 -6.21 -9.61 -6.41
N PRO A 13 -5.88 -9.87 -7.70
CA PRO A 13 -6.15 -11.17 -8.31
C PRO A 13 -5.48 -12.29 -7.51
N GLY A 14 -6.21 -13.39 -7.24
CA GLY A 14 -5.66 -14.60 -6.64
C GLY A 14 -5.35 -14.52 -5.13
N VAL A 15 -5.73 -13.45 -4.45
CA VAL A 15 -5.76 -13.42 -2.98
C VAL A 15 -7.11 -13.97 -2.53
N ASP A 16 -7.10 -15.13 -1.85
CA ASP A 16 -8.31 -15.78 -1.38
C ASP A 16 -9.11 -14.89 -0.42
N GLY A 17 -10.40 -14.77 -0.72
CA GLY A 17 -11.40 -14.03 0.04
C GLY A 17 -11.94 -12.80 -0.72
N PRO A 18 -13.21 -12.44 -0.49
CA PRO A 18 -13.74 -11.17 -0.99
C PRO A 18 -12.85 -10.06 -0.46
N SER A 19 -12.55 -9.09 -1.32
CA SER A 19 -11.85 -7.89 -0.85
C SER A 19 -12.76 -7.20 0.18
N ASP A 20 -12.47 -7.42 1.46
CA ASP A 20 -13.21 -6.87 2.59
C ASP A 20 -13.05 -5.34 2.70
N VAL A 21 -12.81 -4.69 1.56
CA VAL A 21 -12.56 -3.23 1.49
C VAL A 21 -13.75 -2.40 1.92
N LEU A 22 -14.96 -2.99 1.82
CA LEU A 22 -16.21 -2.37 2.27
C LEU A 22 -16.53 -2.68 3.73
N VAL A 23 -15.86 -3.68 4.33
CA VAL A 23 -16.08 -4.02 5.72
C VAL A 23 -15.65 -2.85 6.61
N PRO A 24 -16.51 -2.43 7.54
CA PRO A 24 -16.15 -1.35 8.45
C PRO A 24 -15.11 -1.82 9.48
N LEU A 25 -14.10 -0.98 9.69
CA LEU A 25 -13.18 -1.04 10.80
C LEU A 25 -13.45 0.20 11.67
N LEU A 26 -13.86 0.01 12.91
CA LEU A 26 -14.28 1.11 13.80
C LEU A 26 -15.31 2.03 13.15
N GLY A 27 -16.32 1.44 12.50
CA GLY A 27 -17.43 2.18 11.87
C GLY A 27 -17.12 2.85 10.54
N VAL A 28 -15.89 2.75 10.01
CA VAL A 28 -15.48 3.33 8.72
C VAL A 28 -14.99 2.23 7.79
N PRO A 29 -15.50 2.12 6.54
CA PRO A 29 -14.99 1.16 5.56
C PRO A 29 -13.47 1.19 5.42
N VAL A 30 -12.84 0.01 5.35
CA VAL A 30 -11.37 -0.15 5.24
C VAL A 30 -10.79 0.71 4.11
N VAL A 31 -11.44 0.72 2.95
CA VAL A 31 -11.00 1.53 1.80
C VAL A 31 -11.00 3.02 2.09
N LEU A 32 -12.01 3.52 2.81
CA LEU A 32 -12.09 4.95 3.16
C LEU A 32 -11.01 5.35 4.17
N ARG A 33 -10.64 4.44 5.08
CA ARG A 33 -9.52 4.70 6.00
C ARG A 33 -8.21 4.86 5.24
N ALA A 34 -7.93 3.95 4.30
CA ALA A 34 -6.71 3.99 3.50
C ALA A 34 -6.65 5.27 2.64
N VAL A 35 -7.74 5.61 1.95
CA VAL A 35 -7.85 6.83 1.14
C VAL A 35 -7.73 8.08 2.03
N GLY A 36 -8.46 8.11 3.15
CA GLY A 36 -8.47 9.24 4.07
C GLY A 36 -7.10 9.54 4.67
N ALA A 37 -6.34 8.50 5.07
CA ALA A 37 -4.99 8.65 5.60
C ALA A 37 -4.02 9.28 4.57
N LEU A 38 -4.11 8.88 3.31
CA LEU A 38 -3.27 9.43 2.24
C LEU A 38 -3.63 10.90 1.96
N LEU A 39 -4.90 11.23 1.83
CA LEU A 39 -5.35 12.62 1.61
C LEU A 39 -5.02 13.51 2.82
N ALA A 40 -5.19 13.00 4.04
CA ALA A 40 -4.86 13.74 5.28
C ALA A 40 -3.36 14.00 5.44
N SER A 41 -2.49 13.30 4.72
CA SER A 41 -1.05 13.55 4.75
C SER A 41 -0.66 14.93 4.19
N GLY A 42 -1.51 15.53 3.36
CA GLY A 42 -1.21 16.77 2.63
C GLY A 42 -0.12 16.61 1.56
N SER A 43 0.43 15.41 1.38
CA SER A 43 1.45 15.10 0.37
C SER A 43 0.85 14.50 -0.91
N VAL A 44 -0.42 14.11 -0.87
CA VAL A 44 -1.18 13.50 -1.96
C VAL A 44 -2.31 14.42 -2.37
N ASP A 45 -2.39 14.80 -3.65
CA ASP A 45 -3.44 15.69 -4.18
C ASP A 45 -4.70 14.92 -4.59
N ARG A 46 -4.52 13.69 -5.12
CA ARG A 46 -5.62 12.85 -5.58
C ARG A 46 -5.28 11.38 -5.46
N VAL A 47 -6.32 10.55 -5.45
CA VAL A 47 -6.21 9.09 -5.37
C VAL A 47 -6.79 8.45 -6.61
N VAL A 48 -6.08 7.49 -7.18
CA VAL A 48 -6.56 6.51 -8.15
C VAL A 48 -6.81 5.22 -7.38
N LEU A 49 -8.04 4.78 -7.32
CA LEU A 49 -8.45 3.62 -6.53
C LEU A 49 -8.81 2.46 -7.45
N LEU A 50 -8.09 1.35 -7.33
CA LEU A 50 -8.36 0.11 -8.06
C LEU A 50 -9.18 -0.83 -7.17
N VAL A 51 -10.36 -1.22 -7.64
CA VAL A 51 -11.32 -2.07 -6.90
C VAL A 51 -11.84 -3.20 -7.78
N ASP A 52 -12.48 -4.20 -7.17
CA ASP A 52 -13.26 -5.21 -7.87
C ASP A 52 -14.49 -4.59 -8.55
N LEU A 53 -14.90 -5.16 -9.68
CA LEU A 53 -16.09 -4.73 -10.40
C LEU A 53 -17.35 -4.75 -9.51
N GLU A 54 -17.45 -5.74 -8.61
CA GLU A 54 -18.58 -5.87 -7.68
C GLU A 54 -18.63 -4.74 -6.65
N ALA A 55 -17.49 -4.19 -6.25
CA ALA A 55 -17.39 -3.12 -5.26
C ALA A 55 -17.51 -1.72 -5.90
N GLU A 56 -17.33 -1.61 -7.22
CA GLU A 56 -17.17 -0.33 -7.92
C GLU A 56 -18.29 0.67 -7.61
N ALA A 57 -19.55 0.27 -7.78
CA ALA A 57 -20.69 1.18 -7.62
C ALA A 57 -20.80 1.71 -6.18
N THR A 58 -20.60 0.83 -5.20
CA THR A 58 -20.64 1.21 -3.78
C THR A 58 -19.46 2.12 -3.42
N VAL A 59 -18.27 1.80 -3.90
CA VAL A 59 -17.08 2.62 -3.61
C VAL A 59 -17.18 3.99 -4.25
N ARG A 60 -17.70 4.10 -5.49
CA ARG A 60 -17.95 5.41 -6.13
C ARG A 60 -18.85 6.30 -5.29
N GLN A 61 -19.91 5.74 -4.70
CA GLN A 61 -20.81 6.50 -3.80
C GLN A 61 -20.09 6.92 -2.51
N LEU A 62 -19.25 6.03 -1.95
CA LEU A 62 -18.53 6.32 -0.71
C LEU A 62 -17.45 7.41 -0.86
N VAL A 63 -16.86 7.56 -2.04
CA VAL A 63 -15.81 8.55 -2.29
C VAL A 63 -16.33 9.80 -3.03
N ASP A 64 -17.63 9.93 -3.19
CA ASP A 64 -18.24 11.10 -3.86
C ASP A 64 -17.83 12.40 -3.17
N GLY A 65 -17.46 13.39 -3.97
CA GLY A 65 -16.94 14.67 -3.48
C GLY A 65 -15.49 14.65 -3.01
N LEU A 66 -14.81 13.49 -2.98
CA LEU A 66 -13.37 13.40 -2.72
C LEU A 66 -12.56 13.45 -4.03
N PRO A 67 -11.28 13.86 -4.00
CA PRO A 67 -10.41 13.83 -5.17
C PRO A 67 -9.95 12.39 -5.48
N VAL A 68 -10.91 11.51 -5.76
CA VAL A 68 -10.70 10.07 -5.98
C VAL A 68 -11.32 9.65 -7.31
N SER A 69 -10.57 8.94 -8.14
CA SER A 69 -11.10 8.23 -9.31
C SER A 69 -11.10 6.73 -9.05
N VAL A 70 -12.20 6.04 -9.39
CA VAL A 70 -12.36 4.60 -9.15
C VAL A 70 -12.28 3.85 -10.47
N HIS A 71 -11.47 2.79 -10.50
CA HIS A 71 -11.18 1.96 -11.67
C HIS A 71 -11.25 0.49 -11.31
N THR A 72 -11.61 -0.34 -12.28
CA THR A 72 -11.64 -1.82 -12.16
C THR A 72 -10.61 -2.49 -13.06
N ASP A 73 -10.00 -1.72 -13.96
CA ASP A 73 -8.93 -2.16 -14.87
C ASP A 73 -7.58 -1.60 -14.45
N ALA A 74 -6.59 -2.47 -14.29
CA ALA A 74 -5.25 -2.12 -13.84
C ALA A 74 -4.50 -1.18 -14.82
N HIS A 75 -4.71 -1.36 -16.13
CA HIS A 75 -4.04 -0.53 -17.12
C HIS A 75 -4.65 0.87 -17.19
N GLU A 76 -5.98 0.96 -17.07
CA GLU A 76 -6.68 2.24 -16.99
C GLU A 76 -6.29 3.00 -15.72
N ALA A 77 -6.25 2.34 -14.56
CA ALA A 77 -5.76 2.92 -13.31
C ALA A 77 -4.32 3.42 -13.45
N ALA A 78 -3.44 2.62 -14.06
CA ALA A 78 -2.05 3.01 -14.30
C ALA A 78 -1.92 4.24 -15.20
N ARG A 79 -2.72 4.33 -16.27
CA ARG A 79 -2.75 5.51 -17.15
C ARG A 79 -3.25 6.75 -16.41
N CYS A 80 -4.31 6.58 -15.63
CA CYS A 80 -4.88 7.66 -14.84
C CYS A 80 -3.91 8.17 -13.77
N ALA A 81 -3.08 7.29 -13.20
CA ALA A 81 -2.09 7.65 -12.18
C ALA A 81 -0.88 8.41 -12.75
N GLN A 82 -0.65 8.40 -14.05
CA GLN A 82 0.51 9.10 -14.63
C GLN A 82 0.39 10.62 -14.43
N THR A 83 1.50 11.20 -14.01
CA THR A 83 1.65 12.61 -13.73
C THR A 83 3.11 13.02 -13.87
N SER A 84 3.38 14.32 -13.91
CA SER A 84 4.74 14.86 -13.79
C SER A 84 5.27 14.88 -12.35
N GLY A 85 4.46 14.45 -11.38
CA GLY A 85 4.80 14.33 -9.97
C GLY A 85 5.12 12.89 -9.56
N PRO A 86 5.44 12.69 -8.27
CA PRO A 86 5.64 11.37 -7.69
C PRO A 86 4.35 10.53 -7.67
N ILE A 87 4.52 9.20 -7.63
CA ILE A 87 3.44 8.23 -7.42
C ILE A 87 3.61 7.60 -6.03
N VAL A 88 2.51 7.48 -5.29
CA VAL A 88 2.47 6.75 -4.02
C VAL A 88 1.60 5.50 -4.21
N LEU A 89 2.16 4.32 -3.92
CA LEU A 89 1.43 3.04 -3.95
C LEU A 89 1.03 2.61 -2.54
N HIS A 90 -0.24 2.26 -2.35
CA HIS A 90 -0.75 1.83 -1.05
C HIS A 90 -1.71 0.65 -1.15
N ASP A 91 -1.57 -0.32 -0.25
CA ASP A 91 -2.48 -1.45 -0.08
C ASP A 91 -3.64 -1.03 0.85
N ALA A 92 -4.87 -1.06 0.33
CA ALA A 92 -6.07 -0.76 1.12
C ALA A 92 -6.23 -1.68 2.33
N ALA A 93 -5.65 -2.89 2.28
CA ALA A 93 -5.64 -3.80 3.43
C ALA A 93 -4.82 -3.28 4.64
N ARG A 94 -4.21 -2.08 4.56
CA ARG A 94 -3.49 -1.43 5.67
C ARG A 94 -4.23 -0.19 6.20
N PRO A 95 -5.44 -0.36 6.74
CA PRO A 95 -6.35 0.75 7.08
C PRO A 95 -5.88 1.62 8.24
N LEU A 96 -4.89 1.17 9.01
CA LEU A 96 -4.32 1.91 10.14
C LEU A 96 -2.94 2.51 9.81
N ALA A 97 -2.53 2.49 8.55
CA ALA A 97 -1.34 3.22 8.11
C ALA A 97 -1.57 4.73 8.31
N SER A 98 -0.72 5.35 9.13
CA SER A 98 -0.89 6.76 9.48
C SER A 98 -0.53 7.70 8.32
N PRO A 99 -1.11 8.92 8.27
CA PRO A 99 -0.69 9.96 7.31
C PRO A 99 0.81 10.24 7.35
N ALA A 100 1.44 10.11 8.51
CA ALA A 100 2.87 10.34 8.70
C ALA A 100 3.76 9.39 7.88
N LEU A 101 3.29 8.16 7.59
CA LEU A 101 4.03 7.24 6.71
C LEU A 101 4.07 7.76 5.27
N ALA A 102 2.96 8.31 4.77
CA ALA A 102 2.93 8.91 3.44
C ALA A 102 3.86 10.14 3.37
N VAL A 103 3.89 10.95 4.41
CA VAL A 103 4.83 12.08 4.51
C VAL A 103 6.27 11.57 4.48
N ALA A 104 6.63 10.56 5.28
CA ALA A 104 7.99 10.06 5.39
C ALA A 104 8.54 9.52 4.06
N VAL A 105 7.73 8.75 3.29
CA VAL A 105 8.17 8.26 1.98
C VAL A 105 8.25 9.37 0.94
N MET A 106 7.38 10.37 1.01
CA MET A 106 7.40 11.52 0.12
C MET A 106 8.59 12.44 0.40
N ASP A 107 8.96 12.65 1.65
CA ASP A 107 10.14 13.41 2.05
C ASP A 107 11.43 12.76 1.54
N ALA A 108 11.52 11.42 1.62
CA ALA A 108 12.65 10.69 1.06
C ALA A 108 12.77 10.86 -0.46
N VAL A 109 11.65 10.82 -1.19
CA VAL A 109 11.63 11.10 -2.64
C VAL A 109 11.98 12.55 -2.93
N ALA A 110 11.52 13.50 -2.11
CA ALA A 110 11.86 14.92 -2.23
C ALA A 110 13.36 15.18 -1.96
N ALA A 111 13.99 14.35 -1.12
CA ALA A 111 15.42 14.37 -0.86
C ALA A 111 16.26 13.79 -2.03
N GLY A 112 15.61 13.31 -3.09
CA GLY A 112 16.27 12.85 -4.34
C GLY A 112 16.29 11.35 -4.54
N HIS A 113 15.78 10.54 -3.60
CA HIS A 113 15.71 9.09 -3.77
C HIS A 113 14.70 8.69 -4.86
N ALA A 114 15.01 7.65 -5.62
CA ALA A 114 14.14 7.17 -6.70
C ALA A 114 12.90 6.46 -6.14
N VAL A 115 13.09 5.65 -5.10
CA VAL A 115 12.04 4.87 -4.43
C VAL A 115 12.23 4.94 -2.93
N ALA A 116 11.14 5.07 -2.18
CA ALA A 116 11.14 5.05 -0.72
C ALA A 116 10.11 4.03 -0.20
N VAL A 117 10.54 3.19 0.76
CA VAL A 117 9.77 2.05 1.30
C VAL A 117 9.80 2.06 2.82
N PRO A 118 8.63 2.05 3.50
CA PRO A 118 8.60 1.91 4.95
C PRO A 118 8.93 0.47 5.35
N VAL A 119 9.72 0.33 6.42
CA VAL A 119 10.15 -0.99 6.88
C VAL A 119 10.09 -1.09 8.40
N LEU A 120 9.81 -2.31 8.88
CA LEU A 120 10.00 -2.69 10.28
C LEU A 120 11.17 -3.64 10.43
N LEU A 121 11.80 -3.59 11.59
CA LEU A 121 12.77 -4.62 11.99
C LEU A 121 12.03 -5.95 12.16
N LEU A 122 12.64 -7.01 11.68
CA LEU A 122 12.11 -8.35 11.90
C LEU A 122 12.39 -8.79 13.34
N SER A 123 11.34 -8.91 14.15
CA SER A 123 11.42 -9.31 15.56
C SER A 123 11.48 -10.82 15.73
N ASP A 124 10.80 -11.57 14.86
CA ASP A 124 10.68 -13.03 14.98
C ASP A 124 11.91 -13.79 14.52
N THR A 125 12.02 -15.04 14.97
CA THR A 125 13.05 -15.96 14.51
C THR A 125 12.68 -16.55 13.17
N VAL A 126 13.42 -16.18 12.12
CA VAL A 126 13.26 -16.73 10.76
C VAL A 126 14.11 -17.96 10.56
N LYS A 127 13.54 -18.97 9.94
CA LYS A 127 14.23 -20.21 9.52
C LYS A 127 14.14 -20.35 8.01
N ARG A 128 15.22 -20.79 7.40
CA ARG A 128 15.20 -21.23 6.01
C ARG A 128 14.83 -22.71 6.01
N VAL A 129 13.86 -23.05 5.18
CA VAL A 129 13.39 -24.41 4.95
C VAL A 129 13.65 -24.82 3.51
N ASP A 130 13.85 -26.11 3.26
CA ASP A 130 13.95 -26.68 1.91
C ASP A 130 12.55 -26.98 1.33
N VAL A 131 12.53 -27.53 0.12
CA VAL A 131 11.29 -27.89 -0.59
C VAL A 131 10.48 -29.01 0.09
N ALA A 132 11.10 -29.77 0.98
CA ALA A 132 10.46 -30.82 1.79
C ALA A 132 9.96 -30.29 3.14
N GLY A 133 10.12 -28.99 3.43
CA GLY A 133 9.71 -28.37 4.70
C GLY A 133 10.72 -28.59 5.85
N VAL A 134 11.92 -29.12 5.58
CA VAL A 134 12.96 -29.33 6.60
C VAL A 134 13.69 -28.03 6.88
N VAL A 135 13.89 -27.71 8.16
CA VAL A 135 14.68 -26.54 8.57
C VAL A 135 16.15 -26.77 8.24
N VAL A 136 16.68 -25.99 7.30
CA VAL A 136 18.08 -26.10 6.81
C VAL A 136 19.00 -25.00 7.32
N GLY A 137 18.47 -24.02 8.05
CA GLY A 137 19.32 -22.97 8.62
C GLY A 137 18.55 -21.80 9.21
N THR A 138 19.30 -20.90 9.83
CA THR A 138 18.81 -19.64 10.37
C THR A 138 19.53 -18.52 9.62
N PRO A 139 18.85 -17.73 8.78
CA PRO A 139 19.47 -16.57 8.13
C PRO A 139 19.83 -15.51 9.17
N ASP A 140 20.87 -14.73 8.88
CA ASP A 140 21.12 -13.53 9.65
C ASP A 140 19.97 -12.52 9.41
N ARG A 141 19.27 -12.18 10.45
CA ARG A 141 18.14 -11.25 10.40
C ARG A 141 18.55 -9.77 10.45
N GLY A 142 19.82 -9.47 10.71
CA GLY A 142 20.31 -8.10 10.80
C GLY A 142 20.03 -7.28 9.55
N GLY A 143 20.07 -7.91 8.37
CA GLY A 143 19.74 -7.32 7.07
C GLY A 143 18.29 -7.49 6.63
N LEU A 144 17.46 -8.26 7.34
CA LEU A 144 16.06 -8.51 6.94
C LEU A 144 15.11 -7.44 7.49
N ARG A 145 14.13 -7.09 6.68
CA ARG A 145 13.09 -6.10 7.03
C ARG A 145 11.73 -6.60 6.57
N VAL A 146 10.70 -6.22 7.33
CA VAL A 146 9.30 -6.36 6.90
C VAL A 146 8.92 -5.09 6.14
N LEU A 147 8.57 -5.24 4.87
CA LEU A 147 8.18 -4.12 4.03
C LEU A 147 6.72 -3.74 4.27
N GLN A 148 6.45 -2.44 4.16
CA GLN A 148 5.10 -1.92 4.29
C GLN A 148 4.75 -1.03 3.11
N THR A 149 3.50 -0.59 3.04
CA THR A 149 3.02 0.52 2.21
C THR A 149 2.44 1.61 3.13
N PRO A 150 2.38 2.89 2.67
CA PRO A 150 2.60 3.37 1.31
C PRO A 150 4.08 3.37 0.89
N GLN A 151 4.35 3.12 -0.40
CA GLN A 151 5.66 3.28 -1.04
C GLN A 151 5.61 4.47 -1.98
N ALA A 152 6.67 5.26 -2.05
CA ALA A 152 6.73 6.40 -2.96
C ALA A 152 7.78 6.20 -4.06
N PHE A 153 7.44 6.64 -5.26
CA PHE A 153 8.25 6.57 -6.47
C PHE A 153 8.40 7.98 -7.05
N ARG A 154 9.64 8.41 -7.29
CA ARG A 154 9.91 9.67 -7.96
C ARG A 154 9.25 9.69 -9.34
N ALA A 155 8.87 10.87 -9.80
CA ALA A 155 8.31 11.07 -11.14
C ALA A 155 9.14 10.36 -12.23
N GLY A 156 8.45 9.63 -13.11
CA GLY A 156 9.07 8.89 -14.21
C GLY A 156 9.74 7.56 -13.87
N VAL A 157 9.88 7.22 -12.58
CA VAL A 157 10.49 5.94 -12.15
C VAL A 157 9.56 4.77 -12.39
N LEU A 158 8.26 4.94 -12.15
CA LEU A 158 7.25 3.91 -12.39
C LEU A 158 6.35 4.34 -13.56
N GLY A 159 6.72 3.92 -14.76
CA GLY A 159 5.95 4.21 -15.99
C GLY A 159 4.65 3.41 -16.05
N THR A 160 3.75 3.77 -16.98
CA THR A 160 2.41 3.18 -17.12
C THR A 160 2.42 1.66 -17.18
N ASP A 161 3.25 1.07 -18.04
CA ASP A 161 3.28 -0.39 -18.22
C ASP A 161 3.84 -1.12 -17.00
N ALA A 162 4.85 -0.54 -16.34
CA ALA A 162 5.41 -1.08 -15.11
C ALA A 162 4.38 -1.02 -13.98
N LEU A 163 3.68 0.10 -13.83
CA LEU A 163 2.61 0.27 -12.86
C LEU A 163 1.44 -0.69 -13.14
N ALA A 164 0.99 -0.81 -14.40
CA ALA A 164 -0.07 -1.74 -14.78
C ALA A 164 0.28 -3.19 -14.43
N LYS A 165 1.54 -3.61 -14.66
CA LYS A 165 2.03 -4.93 -14.26
C LYS A 165 1.96 -5.13 -12.74
N VAL A 166 2.38 -4.14 -11.97
CA VAL A 166 2.28 -4.18 -10.49
C VAL A 166 0.82 -4.32 -10.05
N LEU A 167 -0.09 -3.53 -10.63
CA LEU A 167 -1.50 -3.52 -10.27
C LEU A 167 -2.22 -4.81 -10.65
N ALA A 168 -1.83 -5.46 -11.74
CA ALA A 168 -2.40 -6.74 -12.20
C ALA A 168 -1.71 -7.97 -11.56
N SER A 169 -0.67 -7.77 -10.76
CA SER A 169 0.12 -8.86 -10.19
C SER A 169 -0.56 -9.51 -9.00
N THR A 170 -0.34 -10.82 -8.84
CA THR A 170 -0.67 -11.58 -7.62
C THR A 170 0.40 -11.42 -6.54
N GLU A 171 1.58 -10.90 -6.89
CA GLU A 171 2.66 -10.67 -5.94
C GLU A 171 2.29 -9.59 -4.91
N PRO A 172 2.79 -9.70 -3.67
CA PRO A 172 2.56 -8.68 -2.64
C PRO A 172 2.93 -7.28 -3.11
N LEU A 173 2.03 -6.29 -2.88
CA LEU A 173 2.25 -4.91 -3.31
C LEU A 173 3.52 -4.30 -2.69
N GLU A 174 3.93 -4.83 -1.55
CA GLU A 174 5.17 -4.46 -0.88
C GLU A 174 6.42 -4.72 -1.75
N GLN A 175 6.33 -5.57 -2.77
CA GLN A 175 7.41 -5.85 -3.72
C GLN A 175 7.42 -4.91 -4.94
N ALA A 176 6.49 -3.96 -5.03
CA ALA A 176 6.38 -3.03 -6.17
C ALA A 176 7.69 -2.25 -6.44
N TRP A 177 8.47 -1.96 -5.40
CA TRP A 177 9.77 -1.31 -5.52
C TRP A 177 10.73 -2.03 -6.47
N ALA A 178 10.67 -3.36 -6.53
CA ALA A 178 11.58 -4.15 -7.37
C ALA A 178 11.31 -3.96 -8.88
N VAL A 179 10.08 -3.61 -9.25
CA VAL A 179 9.71 -3.37 -10.65
C VAL A 179 10.27 -2.04 -11.17
N ALA A 180 10.60 -1.12 -10.28
CA ALA A 180 11.16 0.18 -10.63
C ALA A 180 12.58 0.10 -11.21
N GLY A 181 13.33 -0.99 -10.93
CA GLY A 181 14.72 -1.15 -11.38
C GLY A 181 15.71 -0.17 -10.74
N GLU A 182 15.29 0.57 -9.73
CA GLU A 182 16.05 1.60 -9.03
C GLU A 182 16.28 1.21 -7.57
N PRO A 183 17.36 1.66 -6.94
CA PRO A 183 17.57 1.46 -5.51
C PRO A 183 16.45 2.09 -4.68
N ALA A 184 15.92 1.33 -3.71
CA ALA A 184 14.95 1.81 -2.76
C ALA A 184 15.62 2.20 -1.45
N VAL A 185 15.35 3.43 -0.96
CA VAL A 185 15.71 3.83 0.39
C VAL A 185 14.64 3.35 1.38
N THR A 186 15.06 2.91 2.55
CA THR A 186 14.12 2.55 3.62
C THR A 186 13.85 3.74 4.54
N VAL A 187 12.59 3.89 4.95
CA VAL A 187 12.18 4.80 6.02
C VAL A 187 11.57 4.00 7.18
N PRO A 188 11.54 4.54 8.41
CA PRO A 188 10.87 3.87 9.51
C PRO A 188 9.41 3.59 9.20
N GLY A 189 8.99 2.34 9.37
CA GLY A 189 7.60 1.91 9.30
C GLY A 189 6.87 2.09 10.63
N HIS A 190 5.62 1.64 10.68
CA HIS A 190 4.80 1.72 11.88
C HIS A 190 4.10 0.38 12.18
N PRO A 191 4.11 -0.12 13.43
CA PRO A 191 3.46 -1.40 13.76
C PRO A 191 1.98 -1.46 13.38
N LEU A 192 1.24 -0.36 13.48
CA LEU A 192 -0.18 -0.31 13.07
C LEU A 192 -0.39 -0.39 11.54
N ALA A 193 0.64 -0.20 10.73
CA ALA A 193 0.53 -0.37 9.28
C ALA A 193 0.65 -1.83 8.83
N PHE A 194 0.17 -2.78 9.64
CA PHE A 194 0.03 -4.17 9.25
C PHE A 194 -1.17 -4.39 8.31
N ALA A 195 -1.14 -5.45 7.52
CA ALA A 195 -2.25 -5.79 6.64
C ALA A 195 -3.36 -6.51 7.41
N VAL A 196 -4.60 -6.14 7.17
CA VAL A 196 -5.82 -6.74 7.72
C VAL A 196 -6.46 -7.60 6.64
N ARG A 197 -6.19 -8.91 6.66
CA ARG A 197 -6.64 -9.88 5.63
C ARG A 197 -7.44 -11.05 6.21
N SER A 198 -7.56 -11.10 7.56
CA SER A 198 -8.30 -12.12 8.26
C SER A 198 -9.22 -11.51 9.32
N ALA A 199 -10.20 -12.29 9.78
CA ALA A 199 -11.09 -11.89 10.87
C ALA A 199 -10.30 -11.56 12.16
N TRP A 200 -9.27 -12.35 12.45
CA TRP A 200 -8.42 -12.13 13.62
C TRP A 200 -7.62 -10.81 13.52
N GLU A 201 -7.03 -10.52 12.36
CA GLU A 201 -6.30 -9.26 12.12
C GLU A 201 -7.24 -8.05 12.20
N ARG A 202 -8.50 -8.21 11.79
CA ARG A 202 -9.51 -7.17 11.93
C ARG A 202 -9.85 -6.90 13.40
N GLU A 203 -10.07 -7.93 14.19
CA GLU A 203 -10.31 -7.78 15.63
C GLU A 203 -9.12 -7.10 16.32
N LEU A 204 -7.91 -7.51 15.97
CA LEU A 204 -6.67 -6.86 16.45
C LEU A 204 -6.61 -5.39 16.03
N ALA A 205 -6.93 -5.08 14.77
CA ALA A 205 -6.95 -3.71 14.27
C ALA A 205 -8.02 -2.84 14.97
N GLU A 206 -9.17 -3.41 15.33
CA GLU A 206 -10.19 -2.69 16.09
C GLU A 206 -9.74 -2.35 17.51
N VAL A 207 -9.06 -3.29 18.18
CA VAL A 207 -8.54 -3.05 19.53
C VAL A 207 -7.46 -1.96 19.50
N LEU A 208 -6.46 -2.13 18.64
CA LEU A 208 -5.34 -1.18 18.53
C LEU A 208 -5.78 0.20 17.98
N GLY A 209 -6.74 0.21 17.07
CA GLY A 209 -7.25 1.45 16.50
C GLY A 209 -8.02 2.32 17.50
N ARG A 210 -8.72 1.72 18.49
CA ARG A 210 -9.42 2.48 19.53
C ARG A 210 -8.48 3.26 20.45
N GLU A 211 -7.26 2.80 20.60
CA GLU A 211 -6.25 3.44 21.45
C GLU A 211 -5.47 4.55 20.74
N HIS A 212 -5.50 4.58 19.39
CA HIS A 212 -4.59 5.42 18.60
C HIS A 212 -5.28 6.33 17.57
N LEU A 213 -6.60 6.22 17.40
CA LEU A 213 -7.44 7.06 16.54
C LEU A 213 -8.40 7.91 17.37
#